data_7dca13743dbd6118f9eea0805d6c9956
#
_entry.id   7dca13743dbd6118f9eea0805d6c9956
#
_cell.length_a   1.000
_cell.length_b   1.000
_cell.length_c   1.000
_cell.angle_alpha   90.00
_cell.angle_beta   90.00
_cell.angle_gamma   90.00
#
_symmetry.space_group_name_H-M   'P 1'
#
loop_
_entity.id
_entity.type
_entity.pdbx_description
1 polymer ?
#
loop_
_entity_poly.entity_id
_entity_poly.type
_entity_poly.pdbx_seq_one_letter_code
_entity_poly.pdbx_strand_id
1 'polypeptide(L)'
;MTATSDATDDAPGHEDGIAAARRALRVERRKIVDEREAFEAFRDRLGRIAAEAAPASGPPLRYRADPAGRGLRAVKTAYEETVMSVPHFVDDYDETYEASVEAEFGADLAVVLTGESAFDDRYRRTLIDRTETAIEEREVFLETLDAEAESLARGESGLADLREAVGELAAGSHADRDFGALDARRAQVPVLRRKCDAVAARRQADLRAQRRRMRLPSSFPNVPAYLYAGLDDRYPILAAVGALGARLDEIKGDIERAMATSA
;
A
#
# COMPACT_ATOMS: atom_id res chain seq x y z
N MET A 1 -2.10 35.72 -40.77
CA MET A 1 -1.14 35.21 -39.75
C MET A 1 -1.98 34.74 -38.58
N THR A 2 -2.32 33.48 -38.57
CA THR A 2 -2.99 32.81 -37.45
C THR A 2 -2.09 31.67 -37.07
N ALA A 3 -1.44 31.85 -35.90
CA ALA A 3 -0.59 30.85 -35.30
C ALA A 3 -1.44 29.64 -34.87
N THR A 4 -1.24 28.55 -35.52
CA THR A 4 -1.74 27.23 -35.07
C THR A 4 -0.95 26.86 -33.82
N SER A 5 -1.59 26.92 -32.67
CA SER A 5 -1.09 26.41 -31.42
C SER A 5 -1.07 24.91 -31.52
N ASP A 6 0.13 24.37 -31.64
CA ASP A 6 0.39 22.92 -31.55
C ASP A 6 0.23 22.55 -30.07
N ALA A 7 -0.96 22.14 -29.71
CA ALA A 7 -1.24 21.60 -28.39
C ALA A 7 -0.87 20.12 -28.40
N THR A 8 0.37 19.81 -28.05
CA THR A 8 0.70 18.53 -27.43
C THR A 8 -0.01 18.51 -26.09
N ASP A 9 -1.28 18.13 -26.13
CA ASP A 9 -2.08 17.82 -24.94
C ASP A 9 -1.69 16.40 -24.46
N ASP A 10 -0.47 16.30 -23.98
CA ASP A 10 -0.01 15.15 -23.20
C ASP A 10 -0.59 15.37 -21.82
N ALA A 11 -1.62 14.59 -21.48
CA ALA A 11 -2.38 14.77 -20.26
C ALA A 11 -1.47 14.67 -19.02
N PRO A 12 -1.07 15.81 -18.40
CA PRO A 12 -0.12 15.84 -17.27
C PRO A 12 -0.65 15.11 -16.03
N GLY A 13 -1.96 14.80 -15.96
CA GLY A 13 -2.60 14.23 -14.79
C GLY A 13 -2.19 12.80 -14.44
N HIS A 14 -1.89 11.94 -15.42
CA HIS A 14 -1.64 10.51 -15.11
C HIS A 14 -0.19 10.20 -14.69
N GLU A 15 0.80 10.96 -15.12
CA GLU A 15 2.18 10.85 -14.62
C GLU A 15 2.26 11.35 -13.18
N ASP A 16 1.61 12.46 -12.89
CA ASP A 16 1.47 13.01 -11.54
C ASP A 16 0.77 12.01 -10.60
N GLY A 17 -0.25 11.29 -11.08
CA GLY A 17 -0.95 10.23 -10.34
C GLY A 17 -0.04 9.06 -9.98
N ILE A 18 0.80 8.57 -10.90
CA ILE A 18 1.76 7.50 -10.62
C ILE A 18 2.83 7.98 -9.62
N ALA A 19 3.35 9.19 -9.80
CA ALA A 19 4.32 9.78 -8.88
C ALA A 19 3.72 9.99 -7.48
N ALA A 20 2.45 10.41 -7.39
CA ALA A 20 1.71 10.54 -6.14
C ALA A 20 1.52 9.17 -5.44
N ALA A 21 1.14 8.13 -6.19
CA ALA A 21 1.03 6.77 -5.67
C ALA A 21 2.37 6.25 -5.10
N ARG A 22 3.47 6.50 -5.79
CA ARG A 22 4.82 6.15 -5.30
C ARG A 22 5.21 6.92 -4.03
N ARG A 23 4.76 8.18 -3.90
CA ARG A 23 4.98 8.96 -2.65
C ARG A 23 4.18 8.38 -1.49
N ALA A 24 2.89 8.11 -1.70
CA ALA A 24 2.02 7.51 -0.70
C ALA A 24 2.57 6.16 -0.20
N LEU A 25 2.98 5.29 -1.14
CA LEU A 25 3.58 4.01 -0.82
C LEU A 25 4.86 4.13 0.02
N ARG A 26 5.75 5.11 -0.29
CA ARG A 26 6.96 5.31 0.52
C ARG A 26 6.66 5.81 1.93
N VAL A 27 5.64 6.66 2.08
CA VAL A 27 5.21 7.14 3.39
C VAL A 27 4.69 5.97 4.23
N GLU A 28 3.77 5.18 3.67
CA GLU A 28 3.21 4.03 4.36
C GLU A 28 4.28 3.00 4.74
N ARG A 29 5.16 2.67 3.81
CA ARG A 29 6.25 1.74 4.08
C ARG A 29 7.12 2.19 5.26
N ARG A 30 7.38 3.50 5.39
CA ARG A 30 8.14 4.03 6.54
C ARG A 30 7.36 3.83 7.84
N LYS A 31 6.07 4.15 7.86
CA LYS A 31 5.22 3.95 9.04
C LYS A 31 5.26 2.50 9.52
N ILE A 32 5.07 1.55 8.63
CA ILE A 32 5.08 0.12 8.97
C ILE A 32 6.46 -0.37 9.44
N VAL A 33 7.56 0.20 8.92
CA VAL A 33 8.91 -0.09 9.44
C VAL A 33 9.04 0.42 10.87
N ASP A 34 8.63 1.67 11.12
CA ASP A 34 8.68 2.27 12.47
C ASP A 34 7.84 1.46 13.47
N GLU A 35 6.64 1.01 13.09
CA GLU A 35 5.79 0.14 13.91
C GLU A 35 6.46 -1.20 14.20
N ARG A 36 6.98 -1.90 13.17
CA ARG A 36 7.66 -3.17 13.37
C ARG A 36 8.81 -3.04 14.35
N GLU A 37 9.68 -2.02 14.20
CA GLU A 37 10.79 -1.76 15.10
C GLU A 37 10.32 -1.44 16.53
N ALA A 38 9.19 -0.74 16.66
CA ALA A 38 8.58 -0.44 17.94
C ALA A 38 8.07 -1.72 18.65
N PHE A 39 7.44 -2.64 17.93
CA PHE A 39 7.02 -3.94 18.47
C PHE A 39 8.21 -4.84 18.80
N GLU A 40 9.28 -4.83 18.03
CA GLU A 40 10.53 -5.53 18.35
C GLU A 40 11.13 -4.99 19.68
N ALA A 41 11.19 -3.66 19.83
CA ALA A 41 11.66 -3.03 21.05
C ALA A 41 10.76 -3.34 22.27
N PHE A 42 9.43 -3.38 22.05
CA PHE A 42 8.47 -3.79 23.07
C PHE A 42 8.70 -5.24 23.50
N ARG A 43 8.82 -6.19 22.58
CA ARG A 43 9.12 -7.60 22.84
C ARG A 43 10.39 -7.74 23.69
N ASP A 44 11.46 -7.01 23.34
CA ASP A 44 12.72 -7.05 24.05
C ASP A 44 12.60 -6.50 25.48
N ARG A 45 11.75 -5.49 25.71
CA ARG A 45 11.45 -4.98 27.05
C ARG A 45 10.62 -5.98 27.84
N LEU A 46 9.61 -6.63 27.24
CA LEU A 46 8.80 -7.69 27.86
C LEU A 46 9.67 -8.83 28.39
N GLY A 47 10.70 -9.22 27.63
CA GLY A 47 11.63 -10.26 28.03
C GLY A 47 12.41 -9.93 29.34
N ARG A 48 12.53 -8.64 29.67
CA ARG A 48 13.22 -8.16 30.89
C ARG A 48 12.29 -7.91 32.07
N ILE A 49 10.97 -7.85 31.85
CA ILE A 49 9.99 -7.67 32.91
C ILE A 49 9.82 -9.00 33.65
N ALA A 50 10.12 -8.99 34.95
CA ALA A 50 9.92 -10.17 35.79
C ALA A 50 8.42 -10.46 35.95
N ALA A 51 8.05 -11.72 35.73
CA ALA A 51 6.70 -12.17 36.03
C ALA A 51 6.49 -12.19 37.57
N GLU A 52 5.30 -11.80 37.99
CA GLU A 52 4.89 -11.85 39.38
C GLU A 52 4.59 -13.31 39.75
N ALA A 53 5.01 -13.74 40.96
CA ALA A 53 4.67 -15.06 41.44
C ALA A 53 3.15 -15.18 41.61
N ALA A 54 2.57 -16.29 41.11
CA ALA A 54 1.17 -16.57 41.36
C ALA A 54 0.88 -16.56 42.88
N PRO A 55 -0.25 -16.00 43.32
CA PRO A 55 -0.55 -15.98 44.77
C PRO A 55 -0.56 -17.40 45.30
N ALA A 56 0.34 -17.67 46.23
CA ALA A 56 0.43 -19.00 46.86
C ALA A 56 -0.86 -19.28 47.61
N SER A 57 -1.49 -20.40 47.33
CA SER A 57 -2.67 -20.89 48.06
C SER A 57 -2.26 -21.36 49.46
N GLY A 58 -1.98 -20.40 50.36
CA GLY A 58 -1.56 -20.68 51.77
C GLY A 58 -1.84 -19.49 52.69
N PRO A 59 -1.90 -19.69 54.01
CA PRO A 59 -2.14 -18.58 54.95
C PRO A 59 -0.99 -17.53 54.81
N PRO A 60 -1.31 -16.24 54.92
CA PRO A 60 -0.37 -15.16 54.65
C PRO A 60 0.75 -15.15 55.69
N LEU A 61 1.87 -15.79 55.36
CA LEU A 61 3.12 -15.45 55.98
C LEU A 61 3.44 -14.00 55.54
N ARG A 62 3.72 -13.13 56.55
CA ARG A 62 4.02 -11.69 56.37
C ARG A 62 5.33 -11.55 55.53
N TYR A 63 5.29 -11.90 54.28
CA TYR A 63 6.31 -11.51 53.33
C TYR A 63 5.81 -10.25 52.62
N ARG A 64 6.63 -9.23 52.54
CA ARG A 64 6.35 -8.02 51.81
C ARG A 64 5.90 -8.37 50.41
N ALA A 65 4.59 -8.41 50.20
CA ALA A 65 4.05 -8.49 48.85
C ALA A 65 4.56 -7.30 48.08
N ASP A 66 5.34 -7.53 47.06
CA ASP A 66 5.60 -6.52 46.05
C ASP A 66 4.20 -6.03 45.58
N PRO A 67 3.94 -4.71 45.53
CA PRO A 67 2.60 -4.24 45.28
C PRO A 67 2.10 -4.87 43.98
N ALA A 68 0.97 -5.62 44.07
CA ALA A 68 0.29 -6.21 42.92
C ALA A 68 0.14 -5.15 41.83
N GLY A 69 0.49 -5.51 40.59
CA GLY A 69 0.43 -4.59 39.44
C GLY A 69 1.72 -3.85 39.10
N ARG A 70 2.87 -4.16 39.74
CA ARG A 70 4.15 -3.60 39.30
C ARG A 70 4.53 -4.08 37.90
N GLY A 71 4.27 -5.36 37.61
CA GLY A 71 4.51 -5.98 36.30
C GLY A 71 3.65 -5.32 35.21
N LEU A 72 2.34 -5.16 35.45
CA LEU A 72 1.43 -4.50 34.51
C LEU A 72 1.80 -3.03 34.24
N ARG A 73 2.21 -2.29 35.29
CA ARG A 73 2.72 -0.91 35.10
C ARG A 73 3.99 -0.87 34.25
N ALA A 74 4.90 -1.81 34.46
CA ALA A 74 6.11 -1.89 33.64
C ALA A 74 5.78 -2.25 32.19
N VAL A 75 4.79 -3.14 31.96
CA VAL A 75 4.28 -3.45 30.61
C VAL A 75 3.66 -2.22 29.96
N LYS A 76 2.77 -1.48 30.68
CA LYS A 76 2.15 -0.25 30.17
C LYS A 76 3.21 0.77 29.78
N THR A 77 4.16 1.07 30.68
CA THR A 77 5.26 2.01 30.39
C THR A 77 6.09 1.54 29.18
N ALA A 78 6.41 0.25 29.10
CA ALA A 78 7.16 -0.30 27.96
C ALA A 78 6.42 -0.11 26.64
N TYR A 79 5.10 -0.33 26.62
CA TYR A 79 4.25 -0.16 25.45
C TYR A 79 4.13 1.31 25.02
N GLU A 80 3.85 2.20 25.98
CA GLU A 80 3.74 3.65 25.74
C GLU A 80 5.06 4.24 25.20
N GLU A 81 6.21 3.79 25.73
CA GLU A 81 7.54 4.26 25.32
C GLU A 81 8.07 3.59 24.04
N THR A 82 7.37 2.63 23.47
CA THR A 82 7.75 1.96 22.22
C THR A 82 6.64 2.09 21.19
N VAL A 83 5.58 1.28 21.26
CA VAL A 83 4.52 1.19 20.26
C VAL A 83 3.76 2.52 20.10
N MET A 84 3.38 3.15 21.21
CA MET A 84 2.68 4.44 21.17
C MET A 84 3.61 5.63 20.91
N SER A 85 4.92 5.42 20.87
CA SER A 85 5.91 6.50 20.65
C SER A 85 6.35 6.65 19.19
N VAL A 86 5.80 5.85 18.25
CA VAL A 86 6.10 6.01 16.83
C VAL A 86 5.65 7.39 16.34
N PRO A 87 6.39 8.03 15.42
CA PRO A 87 6.17 9.44 15.07
C PRO A 87 4.77 9.77 14.55
N HIS A 88 4.08 8.81 13.97
CA HIS A 88 2.76 8.97 13.38
C HIS A 88 1.61 8.49 14.29
N PHE A 89 1.90 8.03 15.53
CA PHE A 89 0.86 7.44 16.40
C PHE A 89 -0.30 8.39 16.67
N VAL A 90 -0.01 9.64 17.00
CA VAL A 90 -1.03 10.64 17.32
C VAL A 90 -1.83 11.03 16.07
N ASP A 91 -1.16 11.16 14.92
CA ASP A 91 -1.82 11.59 13.68
C ASP A 91 -2.72 10.49 13.07
N ASP A 92 -2.33 9.22 13.22
CA ASP A 92 -3.02 8.10 12.57
C ASP A 92 -4.01 7.39 13.50
N TYR A 93 -3.73 7.31 14.79
CA TYR A 93 -4.51 6.51 15.74
C TYR A 93 -5.20 7.38 16.80
N ASP A 94 -4.49 8.33 17.42
CA ASP A 94 -4.99 9.18 18.53
C ASP A 94 -5.77 8.37 19.61
N GLU A 95 -5.24 7.19 19.93
CA GLU A 95 -5.89 6.22 20.80
C GLU A 95 -5.32 6.24 22.22
N THR A 96 -6.15 5.83 23.19
CA THR A 96 -5.68 5.55 24.55
C THR A 96 -4.91 4.22 24.60
N TYR A 97 -4.09 4.01 25.64
CA TYR A 97 -3.43 2.73 25.87
C TYR A 97 -4.40 1.54 25.83
N GLU A 98 -5.56 1.69 26.49
CA GLU A 98 -6.58 0.67 26.57
C GLU A 98 -7.12 0.28 25.20
N ALA A 99 -7.45 1.28 24.36
CA ALA A 99 -7.96 1.05 23.00
C ALA A 99 -6.86 0.41 22.11
N SER A 100 -5.64 0.90 22.20
CA SER A 100 -4.53 0.40 21.40
C SER A 100 -4.18 -1.06 21.74
N VAL A 101 -4.09 -1.45 23.02
CA VAL A 101 -3.81 -2.86 23.38
C VAL A 101 -4.99 -3.78 23.06
N GLU A 102 -6.24 -3.27 23.05
CA GLU A 102 -7.39 -4.05 22.61
C GLU A 102 -7.34 -4.32 21.10
N ALA A 103 -7.01 -3.32 20.32
CA ALA A 103 -6.87 -3.43 18.86
C ALA A 103 -5.75 -4.41 18.48
N GLU A 104 -4.58 -4.33 19.14
CA GLU A 104 -3.41 -5.13 18.80
C GLU A 104 -3.45 -6.56 19.37
N PHE A 105 -3.92 -6.73 20.59
CA PHE A 105 -3.82 -8.02 21.30
C PHE A 105 -5.16 -8.70 21.55
N GLY A 106 -6.26 -8.01 21.28
CA GLY A 106 -7.63 -8.48 21.50
C GLY A 106 -8.18 -8.22 22.91
N ALA A 107 -9.51 -8.24 23.05
CA ALA A 107 -10.22 -7.86 24.26
C ALA A 107 -9.82 -8.66 25.51
N ASP A 108 -9.59 -9.98 25.36
CA ASP A 108 -9.25 -10.86 26.49
C ASP A 108 -7.92 -10.45 27.15
N LEU A 109 -6.92 -10.12 26.35
CA LEU A 109 -5.61 -9.71 26.87
C LEU A 109 -5.64 -8.25 27.34
N ALA A 110 -6.41 -7.38 26.67
CA ALA A 110 -6.62 -6.00 27.07
C ALA A 110 -7.20 -5.89 28.50
N VAL A 111 -8.20 -6.69 28.84
CA VAL A 111 -8.77 -6.75 30.18
C VAL A 111 -7.72 -7.07 31.25
N VAL A 112 -6.77 -7.94 30.95
CA VAL A 112 -5.67 -8.27 31.87
C VAL A 112 -4.68 -7.12 31.98
N LEU A 113 -4.28 -6.53 30.86
CA LEU A 113 -3.26 -5.47 30.78
C LEU A 113 -3.73 -4.15 31.38
N THR A 114 -5.04 -3.90 31.40
CA THR A 114 -5.65 -2.68 31.96
C THR A 114 -6.23 -2.88 33.35
N GLY A 115 -6.29 -4.13 33.84
CA GLY A 115 -6.84 -4.49 35.13
C GLY A 115 -5.86 -4.40 36.28
N GLU A 116 -6.28 -4.94 37.43
CA GLU A 116 -5.48 -5.02 38.67
C GLU A 116 -4.93 -6.44 38.91
N SER A 117 -4.91 -7.29 37.89
CA SER A 117 -4.44 -8.66 37.97
C SER A 117 -2.93 -8.74 38.13
N ALA A 118 -2.41 -9.88 38.64
CA ALA A 118 -0.98 -10.12 38.65
C ALA A 118 -0.48 -10.45 37.23
N PHE A 119 0.62 -9.86 36.82
CA PHE A 119 1.29 -10.17 35.56
C PHE A 119 2.16 -11.43 35.73
N ASP A 120 1.53 -12.60 35.65
CA ASP A 120 2.21 -13.89 35.80
C ASP A 120 2.93 -14.35 34.53
N ASP A 121 3.67 -15.47 34.63
CA ASP A 121 4.41 -16.07 33.53
C ASP A 121 3.53 -16.53 32.34
N ARG A 122 2.27 -16.85 32.58
CA ARG A 122 1.34 -17.24 31.53
C ARG A 122 0.97 -16.03 30.67
N TYR A 123 0.59 -14.93 31.32
CA TYR A 123 0.23 -13.69 30.62
C TYR A 123 1.47 -13.10 29.91
N ARG A 124 2.65 -13.17 30.54
CA ARG A 124 3.88 -12.72 29.89
C ARG A 124 4.18 -13.49 28.60
N ARG A 125 4.08 -14.82 28.61
CA ARG A 125 4.26 -15.63 27.40
C ARG A 125 3.22 -15.34 26.35
N THR A 126 1.95 -15.27 26.71
CA THR A 126 0.88 -14.93 25.79
C THR A 126 1.08 -13.55 25.15
N LEU A 127 1.54 -12.57 25.91
CA LEU A 127 1.79 -11.23 25.37
C LEU A 127 3.01 -11.22 24.42
N ILE A 128 4.06 -11.97 24.74
CA ILE A 128 5.21 -12.15 23.83
C ILE A 128 4.73 -12.80 22.52
N ASP A 129 4.00 -13.90 22.59
CA ASP A 129 3.49 -14.61 21.39
C ASP A 129 2.61 -13.69 20.53
N ARG A 130 1.77 -12.85 21.14
CA ARG A 130 0.95 -11.88 20.44
C ARG A 130 1.77 -10.75 19.81
N THR A 131 2.81 -10.30 20.51
CA THR A 131 3.74 -9.29 19.99
C THR A 131 4.52 -9.83 18.78
N GLU A 132 4.93 -11.09 18.81
CA GLU A 132 5.58 -11.76 17.67
C GLU A 132 4.61 -11.85 16.48
N THR A 133 3.34 -12.21 16.73
CA THR A 133 2.31 -12.18 15.67
C THR A 133 2.16 -10.78 15.06
N ALA A 134 2.13 -9.72 15.87
CA ALA A 134 2.04 -8.35 15.40
C ALA A 134 3.26 -7.93 14.54
N ILE A 135 4.46 -8.41 14.89
CA ILE A 135 5.68 -8.22 14.09
C ILE A 135 5.56 -8.94 12.74
N GLU A 136 5.16 -10.22 12.74
CA GLU A 136 4.99 -11.02 11.52
C GLU A 136 3.95 -10.40 10.57
N GLU A 137 2.85 -9.85 11.11
CA GLU A 137 1.84 -9.15 10.30
C GLU A 137 2.41 -7.92 9.60
N ARG A 138 3.25 -7.12 10.29
CA ARG A 138 3.95 -5.97 9.70
C ARG A 138 4.95 -6.39 8.63
N GLU A 139 5.68 -7.48 8.84
CA GLU A 139 6.59 -8.05 7.84
C GLU A 139 5.86 -8.48 6.56
N VAL A 140 4.75 -9.20 6.70
CA VAL A 140 3.90 -9.61 5.56
C VAL A 140 3.35 -8.37 4.81
N PHE A 141 3.00 -7.32 5.55
CA PHE A 141 2.53 -6.09 4.93
C PHE A 141 3.66 -5.35 4.21
N LEU A 142 4.87 -5.27 4.79
CA LEU A 142 6.06 -4.71 4.13
C LEU A 142 6.39 -5.44 2.82
N GLU A 143 6.36 -6.77 2.82
CA GLU A 143 6.54 -7.54 1.57
C GLU A 143 5.48 -7.21 0.52
N THR A 144 4.26 -6.93 0.96
CA THR A 144 3.17 -6.55 0.04
C THR A 144 3.37 -5.14 -0.52
N LEU A 145 3.84 -4.20 0.31
CA LEU A 145 4.21 -2.85 -0.13
C LEU A 145 5.39 -2.87 -1.11
N ASP A 146 6.38 -3.71 -0.87
CA ASP A 146 7.52 -3.89 -1.78
C ASP A 146 7.07 -4.49 -3.13
N ALA A 147 6.18 -5.48 -3.12
CA ALA A 147 5.57 -6.03 -4.35
C ALA A 147 4.73 -4.99 -5.10
N GLU A 148 4.03 -4.09 -4.39
CA GLU A 148 3.31 -2.97 -4.99
C GLU A 148 4.25 -1.97 -5.64
N ALA A 149 5.37 -1.62 -4.98
CA ALA A 149 6.41 -0.74 -5.54
C ALA A 149 6.97 -1.28 -6.84
N GLU A 150 7.28 -2.58 -6.89
CA GLU A 150 7.76 -3.25 -8.10
C GLU A 150 6.69 -3.27 -9.20
N SER A 151 5.42 -3.51 -8.85
CA SER A 151 4.33 -3.52 -9.82
C SER A 151 4.10 -2.14 -10.43
N LEU A 152 4.17 -1.06 -9.61
CA LEU A 152 4.11 0.32 -10.11
C LEU A 152 5.29 0.62 -11.06
N ALA A 153 6.51 0.25 -10.68
CA ALA A 153 7.69 0.51 -11.50
C ALA A 153 7.62 -0.21 -12.86
N ARG A 154 7.15 -1.48 -12.87
CA ARG A 154 6.94 -2.23 -14.14
C ARG A 154 5.86 -1.59 -15.00
N GLY A 155 4.75 -1.15 -14.38
CA GLY A 155 3.66 -0.47 -15.09
C GLY A 155 4.12 0.86 -15.69
N GLU A 156 4.86 1.65 -14.94
CA GLU A 156 5.43 2.93 -15.40
C GLU A 156 6.38 2.75 -16.60
N SER A 157 7.29 1.76 -16.53
CA SER A 157 8.18 1.44 -17.66
C SER A 157 7.41 1.01 -18.91
N GLY A 158 6.42 0.12 -18.77
CA GLY A 158 5.59 -0.29 -19.90
C GLY A 158 4.75 0.85 -20.50
N LEU A 159 4.33 1.81 -19.68
CA LEU A 159 3.63 3.02 -20.13
C LEU A 159 4.55 3.99 -20.86
N ALA A 160 5.83 4.14 -20.43
CA ALA A 160 6.79 5.01 -21.10
C ALA A 160 7.02 4.57 -22.56
N ASP A 161 7.29 3.27 -22.77
CA ASP A 161 7.45 2.70 -24.11
C ASP A 161 6.19 2.87 -24.98
N LEU A 162 5.00 2.76 -24.37
CA LEU A 162 3.73 2.94 -25.07
C LEU A 162 3.46 4.38 -25.43
N ARG A 163 3.75 5.34 -24.55
CA ARG A 163 3.60 6.78 -24.82
C ARG A 163 4.48 7.21 -25.98
N GLU A 164 5.74 6.78 -25.98
CA GLU A 164 6.66 7.04 -27.08
C GLU A 164 6.09 6.52 -28.41
N ALA A 165 5.69 5.24 -28.47
CA ALA A 165 5.16 4.64 -29.68
C ALA A 165 3.82 5.27 -30.14
N VAL A 166 2.94 5.66 -29.22
CA VAL A 166 1.69 6.38 -29.53
C VAL A 166 2.00 7.80 -30.02
N GLY A 167 2.97 8.49 -29.40
CA GLY A 167 3.46 9.80 -29.83
C GLY A 167 4.01 9.77 -31.25
N GLU A 168 4.85 8.78 -31.59
CA GLU A 168 5.36 8.58 -32.94
C GLU A 168 4.23 8.31 -33.95
N LEU A 169 3.22 7.52 -33.54
CA LEU A 169 2.05 7.24 -34.38
C LEU A 169 1.19 8.50 -34.59
N ALA A 170 1.07 9.36 -33.60
CA ALA A 170 0.35 10.64 -33.70
C ALA A 170 1.13 11.71 -34.48
N ALA A 171 2.46 11.59 -34.57
CA ALA A 171 3.32 12.64 -35.14
C ALA A 171 3.05 12.93 -36.62
N GLY A 172 2.95 14.21 -36.93
CA GLY A 172 2.77 14.76 -38.28
C GLY A 172 1.34 14.66 -38.82
N SER A 173 1.05 15.46 -39.88
CA SER A 173 -0.26 15.46 -40.53
C SER A 173 -0.55 14.13 -41.23
N HIS A 174 -1.71 13.58 -41.02
CA HIS A 174 -2.20 12.42 -41.78
C HIS A 174 -2.72 12.84 -43.17
N ALA A 175 -3.13 14.10 -43.34
CA ALA A 175 -3.70 14.59 -44.60
C ALA A 175 -2.70 14.62 -45.77
N ASP A 176 -1.40 14.75 -45.47
CA ASP A 176 -0.34 14.87 -46.48
C ASP A 176 0.32 13.53 -46.85
N ARG A 177 -0.25 12.40 -46.37
CA ARG A 177 0.30 11.05 -46.59
C ARG A 177 -0.42 10.32 -47.70
N ASP A 178 0.30 9.50 -48.42
CA ASP A 178 -0.30 8.57 -49.38
C ASP A 178 -1.09 7.45 -48.68
N PHE A 179 -1.99 6.81 -49.39
CA PHE A 179 -2.84 5.73 -48.88
C PHE A 179 -2.04 4.58 -48.26
N GLY A 180 -0.90 4.20 -48.85
CA GLY A 180 -0.06 3.09 -48.37
C GLY A 180 0.56 3.41 -47.01
N ALA A 181 1.03 4.65 -46.84
CA ALA A 181 1.58 5.12 -45.55
C ALA A 181 0.48 5.18 -44.47
N LEU A 182 -0.74 5.60 -44.83
CA LEU A 182 -1.88 5.62 -43.89
C LEU A 182 -2.31 4.20 -43.51
N ASP A 183 -2.37 3.26 -44.45
CA ASP A 183 -2.72 1.86 -44.16
C ASP A 183 -1.67 1.19 -43.26
N ALA A 184 -0.38 1.45 -43.48
CA ALA A 184 0.69 0.99 -42.59
C ALA A 184 0.56 1.54 -41.16
N ARG A 185 0.19 2.82 -41.00
CA ARG A 185 -0.07 3.43 -39.67
C ARG A 185 -1.32 2.83 -39.04
N ARG A 186 -2.39 2.67 -39.79
CA ARG A 186 -3.63 2.00 -39.32
C ARG A 186 -3.35 0.62 -38.76
N ALA A 187 -2.47 -0.16 -39.43
CA ALA A 187 -2.07 -1.50 -38.98
C ALA A 187 -1.29 -1.52 -37.64
N GLN A 188 -0.68 -0.41 -37.26
CA GLN A 188 0.04 -0.30 -35.97
C GLN A 188 -0.92 -0.16 -34.79
N VAL A 189 -2.09 0.46 -34.96
CA VAL A 189 -3.05 0.70 -33.87
C VAL A 189 -3.42 -0.58 -33.12
N PRO A 190 -3.85 -1.70 -33.76
CA PRO A 190 -4.19 -2.91 -33.03
C PRO A 190 -2.96 -3.56 -32.35
N VAL A 191 -1.74 -3.29 -32.81
CA VAL A 191 -0.53 -3.76 -32.14
C VAL A 191 -0.31 -3.01 -30.83
N LEU A 192 -0.43 -1.69 -30.86
CA LEU A 192 -0.29 -0.85 -29.66
C LEU A 192 -1.43 -1.13 -28.65
N ARG A 193 -2.65 -1.35 -29.12
CA ARG A 193 -3.76 -1.78 -28.26
C ARG A 193 -3.46 -3.07 -27.50
N ARG A 194 -2.97 -4.10 -28.19
CA ARG A 194 -2.58 -5.35 -27.51
C ARG A 194 -1.47 -5.13 -26.46
N LYS A 195 -0.57 -4.19 -26.70
CA LYS A 195 0.45 -3.82 -25.68
C LYS A 195 -0.19 -3.13 -24.47
N CYS A 196 -1.15 -2.22 -24.68
CA CYS A 196 -1.94 -1.62 -23.60
C CYS A 196 -2.66 -2.69 -22.78
N ASP A 197 -3.35 -3.62 -23.46
CA ASP A 197 -4.06 -4.73 -22.81
C ASP A 197 -3.10 -5.62 -21.98
N ALA A 198 -1.88 -5.85 -22.47
CA ALA A 198 -0.87 -6.62 -21.76
C ALA A 198 -0.41 -5.93 -20.46
N VAL A 199 -0.18 -4.61 -20.49
CA VAL A 199 0.15 -3.82 -19.27
C VAL A 199 -1.00 -3.90 -18.27
N ALA A 200 -2.25 -3.68 -18.71
CA ALA A 200 -3.43 -3.76 -17.86
C ALA A 200 -3.60 -5.16 -17.25
N ALA A 201 -3.50 -6.22 -18.07
CA ALA A 201 -3.64 -7.60 -17.62
C ALA A 201 -2.60 -7.98 -16.59
N ARG A 202 -1.33 -7.57 -16.79
CA ARG A 202 -0.25 -7.79 -15.83
C ARG A 202 -0.54 -7.06 -14.51
N ARG A 203 -0.91 -5.78 -14.56
CA ARG A 203 -1.27 -5.01 -13.37
C ARG A 203 -2.41 -5.66 -12.58
N GLN A 204 -3.45 -6.11 -13.25
CA GLN A 204 -4.56 -6.82 -12.61
C GLN A 204 -4.13 -8.17 -12.00
N ALA A 205 -3.18 -8.88 -12.62
CA ALA A 205 -2.62 -10.11 -12.07
C ALA A 205 -1.83 -9.85 -10.80
N ASP A 206 -1.02 -8.79 -10.77
CA ASP A 206 -0.26 -8.35 -9.58
C ASP A 206 -1.21 -8.02 -8.42
N LEU A 207 -2.28 -7.25 -8.66
CA LEU A 207 -3.30 -6.92 -7.67
C LEU A 207 -3.98 -8.17 -7.08
N ARG A 208 -4.29 -9.15 -7.92
CA ARG A 208 -4.85 -10.43 -7.47
C ARG A 208 -3.86 -11.24 -6.64
N ALA A 209 -2.56 -11.19 -6.98
CA ALA A 209 -1.51 -11.88 -6.24
C ALA A 209 -1.30 -11.28 -4.83
N GLN A 210 -1.26 -9.94 -4.73
CA GLN A 210 -1.18 -9.22 -3.46
C GLN A 210 -2.34 -9.58 -2.53
N ARG A 211 -3.58 -9.57 -3.06
CA ARG A 211 -4.77 -9.93 -2.28
C ARG A 211 -4.72 -11.34 -1.71
N ARG A 212 -4.21 -12.31 -2.50
CA ARG A 212 -4.04 -13.69 -2.04
C ARG A 212 -2.97 -13.81 -0.96
N ARG A 213 -1.86 -13.05 -1.07
CA ARG A 213 -0.77 -13.05 -0.07
C ARG A 213 -1.27 -12.59 1.29
N MET A 214 -2.00 -11.50 1.35
CA MET A 214 -2.56 -10.95 2.58
C MET A 214 -3.77 -11.74 3.12
N ARG A 215 -4.25 -12.76 2.42
CA ARG A 215 -5.44 -13.53 2.78
C ARG A 215 -6.67 -12.67 3.09
N LEU A 216 -6.76 -11.49 2.46
CA LEU A 216 -7.85 -10.56 2.68
C LEU A 216 -9.18 -11.14 2.19
N PRO A 217 -10.26 -11.03 2.99
CA PRO A 217 -11.61 -11.33 2.54
C PRO A 217 -11.97 -10.51 1.29
N SER A 218 -12.92 -11.01 0.49
CA SER A 218 -13.36 -10.32 -0.74
C SER A 218 -13.99 -8.94 -0.47
N SER A 219 -14.50 -8.73 0.74
CA SER A 219 -15.09 -7.46 1.20
C SER A 219 -14.06 -6.39 1.58
N PHE A 220 -12.79 -6.77 1.82
CA PHE A 220 -11.76 -5.80 2.16
C PHE A 220 -11.22 -5.10 0.91
N PRO A 221 -10.90 -3.79 1.00
CA PRO A 221 -10.25 -3.08 -0.10
C PRO A 221 -8.90 -3.74 -0.41
N ASN A 222 -8.51 -3.71 -1.68
CA ASN A 222 -7.15 -4.11 -2.04
C ASN A 222 -6.14 -3.03 -1.63
N VAL A 223 -4.85 -3.38 -1.60
CA VAL A 223 -3.77 -2.50 -1.16
C VAL A 223 -3.80 -1.12 -1.87
N PRO A 224 -3.93 -1.00 -3.20
CA PRO A 224 -4.08 0.28 -3.86
C PRO A 224 -5.31 1.08 -3.42
N ALA A 225 -6.45 0.43 -3.22
CA ALA A 225 -7.67 1.13 -2.77
C ALA A 225 -7.52 1.71 -1.37
N TYR A 226 -6.68 1.11 -0.53
CA TYR A 226 -6.30 1.64 0.77
C TYR A 226 -5.27 2.77 0.62
N LEU A 227 -4.11 2.49 0.01
CA LEU A 227 -2.98 3.42 -0.09
C LEU A 227 -3.28 4.69 -0.88
N TYR A 228 -4.13 4.59 -1.90
CA TYR A 228 -4.40 5.66 -2.86
C TYR A 228 -5.82 6.24 -2.69
N ALA A 229 -6.44 6.02 -1.52
CA ALA A 229 -7.80 6.51 -1.25
C ALA A 229 -7.93 8.03 -1.37
N GLY A 230 -6.86 8.77 -1.09
CA GLY A 230 -6.79 10.23 -1.19
C GLY A 230 -6.29 10.77 -2.55
N LEU A 231 -6.05 9.90 -3.53
CA LEU A 231 -5.64 10.30 -4.88
C LEU A 231 -6.84 10.32 -5.82
N ASP A 232 -6.76 11.14 -6.86
CA ASP A 232 -7.78 11.23 -7.91
C ASP A 232 -8.03 9.87 -8.57
N ASP A 233 -6.94 9.12 -8.84
CA ASP A 233 -6.99 7.77 -9.39
C ASP A 233 -6.46 6.73 -8.37
N ARG A 234 -7.34 5.85 -7.90
CA ARG A 234 -6.96 4.70 -7.05
C ARG A 234 -6.14 3.63 -7.79
N TYR A 235 -6.15 3.67 -9.12
CA TYR A 235 -5.47 2.71 -9.99
C TYR A 235 -4.70 3.43 -11.10
N PRO A 236 -3.68 4.24 -10.78
CA PRO A 236 -3.07 5.18 -11.71
C PRO A 236 -2.48 4.52 -12.97
N ILE A 237 -1.95 3.30 -12.88
CA ILE A 237 -1.47 2.55 -14.05
C ILE A 237 -2.63 2.19 -14.98
N LEU A 238 -3.78 1.74 -14.45
CA LEU A 238 -4.92 1.38 -15.26
C LEU A 238 -5.61 2.60 -15.88
N ALA A 239 -5.65 3.71 -15.15
CA ALA A 239 -6.15 4.99 -15.66
C ALA A 239 -5.29 5.49 -16.84
N ALA A 240 -3.96 5.46 -16.69
CA ALA A 240 -3.04 5.83 -17.76
C ALA A 240 -3.14 4.91 -18.99
N VAL A 241 -3.31 3.60 -18.80
CA VAL A 241 -3.58 2.66 -19.92
C VAL A 241 -4.90 3.02 -20.62
N GLY A 242 -5.95 3.36 -19.85
CA GLY A 242 -7.23 3.78 -20.39
C GLY A 242 -7.12 5.04 -21.27
N ALA A 243 -6.37 6.04 -20.80
CA ALA A 243 -6.11 7.27 -21.56
C ALA A 243 -5.35 7.01 -22.88
N LEU A 244 -4.30 6.15 -22.83
CA LEU A 244 -3.59 5.75 -24.06
C LEU A 244 -4.50 4.99 -25.03
N GLY A 245 -5.41 4.16 -24.52
CA GLY A 245 -6.41 3.46 -25.33
C GLY A 245 -7.35 4.43 -26.03
N ALA A 246 -7.87 5.44 -25.33
CA ALA A 246 -8.71 6.49 -25.91
C ALA A 246 -7.94 7.30 -26.99
N ARG A 247 -6.68 7.64 -26.71
CA ARG A 247 -5.82 8.34 -27.69
C ARG A 247 -5.59 7.52 -28.96
N LEU A 248 -5.40 6.21 -28.85
CA LEU A 248 -5.28 5.31 -30.01
C LEU A 248 -6.57 5.27 -30.85
N ASP A 249 -7.75 5.39 -30.23
CA ASP A 249 -9.02 5.46 -30.95
C ASP A 249 -9.17 6.77 -31.74
N GLU A 250 -8.75 7.89 -31.15
CA GLU A 250 -8.72 9.20 -31.83
C GLU A 250 -7.78 9.15 -33.05
N ILE A 251 -6.53 8.68 -32.85
CA ILE A 251 -5.54 8.55 -33.94
C ILE A 251 -6.09 7.65 -35.06
N LYS A 252 -6.72 6.53 -34.71
CA LYS A 252 -7.35 5.65 -35.68
C LYS A 252 -8.41 6.38 -36.50
N GLY A 253 -9.28 7.15 -35.85
CA GLY A 253 -10.29 7.95 -36.52
C GLY A 253 -9.71 9.00 -37.47
N ASP A 254 -8.59 9.63 -37.07
CA ASP A 254 -7.89 10.61 -37.91
C ASP A 254 -7.29 9.97 -39.15
N ILE A 255 -6.64 8.80 -39.00
CA ILE A 255 -6.09 8.04 -40.11
C ILE A 255 -7.21 7.60 -41.08
N GLU A 256 -8.31 7.07 -40.58
CA GLU A 256 -9.43 6.60 -41.40
C GLU A 256 -10.09 7.75 -42.16
N ARG A 257 -10.21 8.93 -41.55
CA ARG A 257 -10.70 10.15 -42.25
C ARG A 257 -9.76 10.59 -43.37
N ALA A 258 -8.43 10.59 -43.12
CA ALA A 258 -7.46 10.92 -44.14
C ALA A 258 -7.45 9.91 -45.29
N MET A 259 -7.60 8.62 -45.03
CA MET A 259 -7.73 7.58 -46.09
C MET A 259 -8.96 7.79 -46.96
N ALA A 260 -10.10 8.22 -46.39
CA ALA A 260 -11.30 8.50 -47.15
C ALA A 260 -11.18 9.72 -48.06
N THR A 261 -10.26 10.65 -47.78
CA THR A 261 -10.00 11.85 -48.60
C THR A 261 -8.88 11.66 -49.62
N SER A 262 -8.07 10.61 -49.45
CA SER A 262 -6.93 10.27 -50.34
C SER A 262 -7.34 9.24 -51.44
N ALA A 263 -8.57 8.75 -51.42
CA ALA A 263 -9.15 7.84 -52.40
C ALA A 263 -9.92 8.64 -53.46
#